data_9d814770c200fae2b7698c7977bd21cb
#
_entry.id   9d814770c200fae2b7698c7977bd21cb
#
_cell.length_a   1.000
_cell.length_b   1.000
_cell.length_c   1.000
_cell.angle_alpha   90.00
_cell.angle_beta   90.00
_cell.angle_gamma   90.00
#
_symmetry.space_group_name_H-M   'P 1'
#
loop_
_entity.id
_entity.type
_entity.pdbx_description
1 polymer ?
#
loop_
_entity_poly.entity_id
_entity_poly.type
_entity_poly.pdbx_seq_one_letter_code
_entity_poly.pdbx_strand_id
1 'polypeptide(L)'
;GLVGSMHQVLPANIYRWDPSGKLEMVVPFEPGLGPNGICFSPDASKVYLVRGGGLHVGDVRGNKVANLKPFTDCMVDGIHCGPDGMRADRAGNIWSGSAAPLGYAGVTVWNPAGKLIGRIRLPEGCANLCFAGPKRDFLFMAATQSIYMLRLNIQGAAPG
;
A
#
# COMPACT_ATOMS: atom_id res chain seq x y z
N GLY A 1 -5.08 11.38 -6.09
CA GLY A 1 -4.39 12.43 -6.81
C GLY A 1 -5.23 13.69 -6.90
N LEU A 2 -4.63 14.85 -6.80
CA LEU A 2 -5.32 16.13 -7.04
C LEU A 2 -5.73 16.18 -8.51
N VAL A 3 -7.02 16.01 -8.76
CA VAL A 3 -7.62 16.28 -10.07
C VAL A 3 -7.88 17.78 -10.13
N GLY A 4 -7.00 18.52 -10.76
CA GLY A 4 -7.13 19.97 -10.88
C GLY A 4 -6.27 20.54 -12.00
N SER A 5 -6.50 21.79 -12.36
CA SER A 5 -5.83 22.55 -13.41
C SER A 5 -4.38 22.93 -13.08
N MET A 6 -3.77 22.38 -12.04
CA MET A 6 -2.37 22.65 -11.70
C MET A 6 -1.43 21.92 -12.65
N HIS A 7 -0.52 22.63 -13.25
CA HIS A 7 0.59 22.03 -14.00
C HIS A 7 1.45 21.19 -13.07
N GLN A 8 1.69 19.94 -13.46
CA GLN A 8 2.58 19.05 -12.75
C GLN A 8 4.02 19.58 -12.83
N VAL A 9 4.62 19.86 -11.67
CA VAL A 9 6.00 20.40 -11.59
C VAL A 9 7.05 19.33 -11.82
N LEU A 10 6.79 18.10 -11.34
CA LEU A 10 7.66 16.94 -11.50
C LEU A 10 6.89 15.79 -12.16
N PRO A 11 7.54 14.93 -12.96
CA PRO A 11 6.93 13.70 -13.46
C PRO A 11 6.36 12.83 -12.34
N ALA A 12 5.38 11.99 -12.64
CA ALA A 12 4.72 11.09 -11.68
C ALA A 12 5.64 9.91 -11.26
N ASN A 13 6.90 10.20 -10.97
CA ASN A 13 7.86 9.24 -10.44
C ASN A 13 7.65 9.03 -8.93
N ILE A 14 8.36 8.06 -8.35
CA ILE A 14 8.51 7.95 -6.91
C ILE A 14 9.84 8.60 -6.52
N TYR A 15 9.77 9.51 -5.57
CA TYR A 15 10.91 10.28 -5.12
C TYR A 15 11.22 9.97 -3.66
N ARG A 16 12.49 10.07 -3.32
CA ARG A 16 13.01 10.11 -1.96
C ARG A 16 13.50 11.52 -1.66
N TRP A 17 13.01 12.08 -0.59
CA TRP A 17 13.54 13.32 -0.04
C TRP A 17 14.27 12.99 1.27
N ASP A 18 15.49 13.47 1.44
CA ASP A 18 16.27 13.22 2.64
C ASP A 18 16.37 14.48 3.54
N PRO A 19 16.81 14.33 4.81
CA PRO A 19 16.92 15.47 5.74
C PRO A 19 17.87 16.58 5.28
N SER A 20 18.78 16.33 4.34
CA SER A 20 19.64 17.39 3.75
C SER A 20 18.91 18.25 2.72
N GLY A 21 17.66 17.92 2.41
CA GLY A 21 16.86 18.60 1.39
C GLY A 21 17.07 18.05 -0.02
N LYS A 22 17.87 16.99 -0.18
CA LYS A 22 18.10 16.37 -1.48
C LYS A 22 16.89 15.54 -1.92
N LEU A 23 16.36 15.85 -3.10
CA LEU A 23 15.31 15.09 -3.77
C LEU A 23 15.93 14.17 -4.84
N GLU A 24 15.66 12.90 -4.76
CA GLU A 24 16.15 11.89 -5.71
C GLU A 24 14.99 11.06 -6.24
N MET A 25 14.96 10.83 -7.55
CA MET A 25 14.06 9.84 -8.15
C MET A 25 14.56 8.43 -7.81
N VAL A 26 13.68 7.60 -7.24
CA VAL A 26 14.00 6.21 -6.85
C VAL A 26 13.29 5.18 -7.70
N VAL A 27 12.13 5.51 -8.27
CA VAL A 27 11.42 4.67 -9.26
C VAL A 27 10.86 5.57 -10.36
N PRO A 28 11.23 5.36 -11.63
CA PRO A 28 10.70 6.13 -12.73
C PRO A 28 9.23 5.80 -12.99
N PHE A 29 8.50 6.77 -13.51
CA PHE A 29 7.17 6.57 -14.05
C PHE A 29 7.25 5.73 -15.33
N GLU A 30 6.32 4.80 -15.46
CA GLU A 30 6.08 4.05 -16.68
C GLU A 30 4.61 4.21 -17.08
N PRO A 31 4.29 4.42 -18.36
CA PRO A 31 2.91 4.55 -18.82
C PRO A 31 2.05 3.38 -18.37
N GLY A 32 0.88 3.67 -17.80
CA GLY A 32 -0.02 2.67 -17.24
C GLY A 32 0.34 2.18 -15.83
N LEU A 33 1.53 2.53 -15.29
CA LEU A 33 2.00 2.12 -13.97
C LEU A 33 2.10 3.30 -12.98
N GLY A 34 1.08 4.16 -12.98
CA GLY A 34 1.00 5.28 -12.03
C GLY A 34 1.15 4.82 -10.58
N PRO A 35 1.96 5.52 -9.75
CA PRO A 35 2.16 5.17 -8.35
C PRO A 35 0.95 5.58 -7.50
N ASN A 36 0.67 4.78 -6.46
CA ASN A 36 -0.29 5.10 -5.41
C ASN A 36 0.31 4.72 -4.05
N GLY A 37 -0.23 3.73 -3.34
CA GLY A 37 0.24 3.34 -2.01
C GLY A 37 1.69 2.87 -1.95
N ILE A 38 2.31 3.07 -0.78
CA ILE A 38 3.68 2.65 -0.48
C ILE A 38 3.77 2.16 0.97
N CYS A 39 4.49 1.08 1.22
CA CYS A 39 4.94 0.69 2.56
C CYS A 39 6.26 -0.10 2.50
N PHE A 40 6.91 -0.24 3.67
CA PHE A 40 8.12 -1.03 3.81
C PHE A 40 7.85 -2.34 4.55
N SER A 41 8.70 -3.36 4.32
CA SER A 41 8.76 -4.53 5.19
C SER A 41 9.15 -4.14 6.62
N PRO A 42 8.87 -4.98 7.64
CA PRO A 42 9.21 -4.66 9.03
C PRO A 42 10.68 -4.34 9.27
N ASP A 43 11.58 -4.94 8.51
CA ASP A 43 13.04 -4.74 8.56
C ASP A 43 13.53 -3.66 7.59
N ALA A 44 12.63 -2.99 6.90
CA ALA A 44 12.89 -1.99 5.87
C ALA A 44 13.79 -2.48 4.70
N SER A 45 14.01 -3.78 4.56
CA SER A 45 14.80 -4.34 3.46
C SER A 45 14.06 -4.37 2.13
N LYS A 46 12.72 -4.28 2.17
CA LYS A 46 11.85 -4.26 1.00
C LYS A 46 10.92 -3.06 1.02
N VAL A 47 10.57 -2.58 -0.17
CA VAL A 47 9.50 -1.60 -0.39
C VAL A 47 8.41 -2.23 -1.24
N TYR A 48 7.17 -2.02 -0.84
CA TYR A 48 5.99 -2.41 -1.59
C TYR A 48 5.32 -1.17 -2.16
N LEU A 49 4.92 -1.24 -3.41
CA LEU A 49 4.38 -0.13 -4.18
C LEU A 49 3.10 -0.55 -4.88
N VAL A 50 2.07 0.28 -4.83
CA VAL A 50 0.94 0.16 -5.76
C VAL A 50 1.34 0.81 -7.07
N ARG A 51 1.30 0.04 -8.17
CA ARG A 51 1.56 0.51 -9.53
C ARG A 51 0.64 -0.21 -10.50
N GLY A 52 -0.02 0.56 -11.38
CA GLY A 52 -0.88 0.00 -12.44
C GLY A 52 -2.03 -0.89 -11.93
N GLY A 53 -2.51 -0.64 -10.71
CA GLY A 53 -3.58 -1.43 -10.09
C GLY A 53 -3.12 -2.75 -9.44
N GLY A 54 -1.82 -3.09 -9.47
CA GLY A 54 -1.23 -4.24 -8.77
C GLY A 54 -0.24 -3.82 -7.70
N LEU A 55 0.20 -4.78 -6.89
CA LEU A 55 1.29 -4.58 -5.95
C LEU A 55 2.61 -5.02 -6.57
N HIS A 56 3.64 -4.22 -6.37
CA HIS A 56 5.02 -4.52 -6.74
C HIS A 56 5.89 -4.54 -5.49
N VAL A 57 6.99 -5.29 -5.53
CA VAL A 57 7.98 -5.36 -4.46
C VAL A 57 9.37 -5.12 -5.02
N GLY A 58 10.16 -4.31 -4.32
CA GLY A 58 11.57 -4.06 -4.64
C GLY A 58 12.46 -4.19 -3.41
N ASP A 59 13.76 -4.37 -3.66
CA ASP A 59 14.78 -4.35 -2.62
C ASP A 59 15.19 -2.91 -2.30
N VAL A 60 15.31 -2.58 -1.03
CA VAL A 60 15.91 -1.31 -0.58
C VAL A 60 17.42 -1.49 -0.51
N ARG A 61 18.15 -0.76 -1.33
CA ARG A 61 19.61 -0.79 -1.42
C ARG A 61 20.17 0.61 -1.17
N GLY A 62 20.49 0.91 0.09
CA GLY A 62 20.82 2.26 0.51
C GLY A 62 19.66 3.22 0.22
N ASN A 63 19.87 4.17 -0.66
CA ASN A 63 18.88 5.19 -1.02
C ASN A 63 18.09 4.85 -2.31
N LYS A 64 18.22 3.62 -2.83
CA LYS A 64 17.63 3.20 -4.11
C LYS A 64 16.70 2.02 -3.95
N VAL A 65 15.79 1.87 -4.90
CA VAL A 65 14.97 0.67 -5.09
C VAL A 65 15.58 -0.15 -6.22
N ALA A 66 15.84 -1.43 -5.95
CA ALA A 66 16.39 -2.39 -6.91
C ALA A 66 15.45 -3.58 -7.06
N ASN A 67 15.62 -4.35 -8.14
CA ASN A 67 14.89 -5.60 -8.38
C ASN A 67 13.36 -5.46 -8.27
N LEU A 68 12.82 -4.30 -8.69
CA LEU A 68 11.37 -4.05 -8.64
C LEU A 68 10.66 -5.00 -9.60
N LYS A 69 9.68 -5.73 -9.07
CA LYS A 69 8.90 -6.73 -9.81
C LYS A 69 7.48 -6.84 -9.30
N PRO A 70 6.54 -7.40 -10.08
CA PRO A 70 5.21 -7.72 -9.60
C PRO A 70 5.25 -8.60 -8.35
N PHE A 71 4.37 -8.29 -7.38
CA PHE A 71 4.18 -9.04 -6.14
C PHE A 71 2.85 -9.80 -6.17
N THR A 72 1.76 -9.12 -6.50
CA THR A 72 0.44 -9.70 -6.74
C THR A 72 -0.38 -8.79 -7.65
N ASP A 73 -1.24 -9.37 -8.46
CA ASP A 73 -2.20 -8.68 -9.34
C ASP A 73 -3.47 -8.21 -8.60
N CYS A 74 -3.56 -8.53 -7.29
CA CYS A 74 -4.71 -8.22 -6.44
C CYS A 74 -6.04 -8.84 -6.90
N MET A 75 -5.98 -9.95 -7.63
CA MET A 75 -7.17 -10.70 -8.01
C MET A 75 -7.67 -11.58 -6.86
N VAL A 76 -8.96 -11.54 -6.59
CA VAL A 76 -9.65 -12.36 -5.58
C VAL A 76 -10.90 -12.94 -6.20
N ASP A 77 -10.98 -14.26 -6.34
CA ASP A 77 -12.11 -14.96 -6.97
C ASP A 77 -12.47 -14.40 -8.36
N GLY A 78 -11.46 -13.98 -9.14
CA GLY A 78 -11.65 -13.37 -10.45
C GLY A 78 -12.06 -11.89 -10.43
N ILE A 79 -12.18 -11.27 -9.25
CA ILE A 79 -12.49 -9.85 -9.10
C ILE A 79 -11.22 -9.07 -8.74
N HIS A 80 -10.94 -8.03 -9.49
CA HIS A 80 -9.83 -7.12 -9.17
C HIS A 80 -10.17 -6.28 -7.95
N CYS A 81 -9.40 -6.47 -6.86
CA CYS A 81 -9.48 -5.69 -5.63
C CYS A 81 -8.44 -4.57 -5.70
N GLY A 82 -8.78 -3.48 -6.41
CA GLY A 82 -7.87 -2.37 -6.71
C GLY A 82 -7.17 -1.84 -5.44
N PRO A 83 -5.85 -2.04 -5.32
CA PRO A 83 -5.11 -1.64 -4.13
C PRO A 83 -4.93 -0.12 -4.07
N ASP A 84 -4.92 0.43 -2.84
CA ASP A 84 -4.70 1.84 -2.57
C ASP A 84 -3.66 2.00 -1.44
N GLY A 85 -3.95 2.66 -0.35
CA GLY A 85 -3.05 2.74 0.80
C GLY A 85 -2.77 1.37 1.43
N MET A 86 -1.56 1.17 1.95
CA MET A 86 -1.16 -0.12 2.53
C MET A 86 -0.21 0.00 3.71
N ARG A 87 -0.18 -1.05 4.55
CA ARG A 87 0.74 -1.18 5.69
C ARG A 87 1.20 -2.62 5.84
N ALA A 88 2.37 -2.82 6.43
CA ALA A 88 2.86 -4.13 6.84
C ALA A 88 2.53 -4.43 8.30
N ASP A 89 2.24 -5.68 8.61
CA ASP A 89 2.24 -6.18 9.98
C ASP A 89 3.63 -6.71 10.38
N ARG A 90 3.82 -7.08 11.65
CA ARG A 90 5.09 -7.60 12.17
C ARG A 90 5.55 -8.91 11.52
N ALA A 91 4.64 -9.70 10.99
CA ALA A 91 4.96 -10.93 10.27
C ALA A 91 5.34 -10.66 8.79
N GLY A 92 5.28 -9.39 8.35
CA GLY A 92 5.58 -8.97 6.99
C GLY A 92 4.42 -9.15 6.02
N ASN A 93 3.21 -9.44 6.51
CA ASN A 93 2.04 -9.45 5.65
C ASN A 93 1.67 -8.02 5.25
N ILE A 94 1.22 -7.85 4.02
CA ILE A 94 0.82 -6.56 3.46
C ILE A 94 -0.69 -6.45 3.52
N TRP A 95 -1.16 -5.46 4.26
CA TRP A 95 -2.55 -5.08 4.38
C TRP A 95 -2.80 -3.92 3.44
N SER A 96 -3.68 -4.12 2.47
CA SER A 96 -3.99 -3.12 1.44
C SER A 96 -5.45 -2.75 1.46
N GLY A 97 -5.73 -1.45 1.49
CA GLY A 97 -7.04 -0.91 1.18
C GLY A 97 -7.43 -1.36 -0.23
N SER A 98 -8.70 -1.61 -0.44
CA SER A 98 -9.21 -2.18 -1.68
C SER A 98 -10.47 -1.46 -2.13
N ALA A 99 -10.42 -0.91 -3.34
CA ALA A 99 -11.58 -0.45 -4.08
C ALA A 99 -12.06 -1.59 -5.00
N ALA A 100 -13.25 -2.11 -4.74
CA ALA A 100 -13.81 -3.23 -5.48
C ALA A 100 -15.34 -3.20 -5.39
N PRO A 101 -16.08 -4.00 -6.18
CA PRO A 101 -17.52 -4.16 -6.03
C PRO A 101 -17.92 -4.61 -4.63
N LEU A 102 -19.19 -4.43 -4.29
CA LEU A 102 -19.76 -4.87 -3.01
C LEU A 102 -19.44 -6.34 -2.74
N GLY A 103 -18.99 -6.63 -1.52
CA GLY A 103 -18.54 -7.95 -1.09
C GLY A 103 -17.05 -8.23 -1.34
N TYR A 104 -16.38 -7.38 -2.14
CA TYR A 104 -14.94 -7.44 -2.40
C TYR A 104 -14.19 -6.20 -1.91
N ALA A 105 -14.89 -5.09 -1.67
CA ALA A 105 -14.35 -3.85 -1.10
C ALA A 105 -13.92 -4.03 0.37
N GLY A 106 -12.95 -3.24 0.80
CA GLY A 106 -12.44 -3.21 2.17
C GLY A 106 -10.94 -3.37 2.27
N VAL A 107 -10.44 -4.44 2.89
CA VAL A 107 -9.00 -4.70 3.04
C VAL A 107 -8.66 -6.11 2.59
N THR A 108 -7.59 -6.26 1.82
CA THR A 108 -6.98 -7.54 1.46
C THR A 108 -5.65 -7.71 2.18
N VAL A 109 -5.34 -8.94 2.61
CA VAL A 109 -4.10 -9.26 3.34
C VAL A 109 -3.30 -10.30 2.57
N TRP A 110 -2.08 -9.94 2.22
CA TRP A 110 -1.18 -10.74 1.41
C TRP A 110 0.06 -11.13 2.23
N ASN A 111 0.41 -12.41 2.27
CA ASN A 111 1.63 -12.85 2.95
C ASN A 111 2.88 -12.44 2.15
N PRO A 112 4.11 -12.59 2.72
CA PRO A 112 5.35 -12.21 2.04
C PRO A 112 5.61 -12.92 0.69
N ALA A 113 4.90 -14.02 0.40
CA ALA A 113 4.95 -14.71 -0.88
C ALA A 113 3.93 -14.19 -1.92
N GLY A 114 3.14 -13.15 -1.57
CA GLY A 114 2.10 -12.59 -2.43
C GLY A 114 0.79 -13.40 -2.46
N LYS A 115 0.63 -14.36 -1.56
CA LYS A 115 -0.61 -15.15 -1.45
C LYS A 115 -1.63 -14.45 -0.55
N LEU A 116 -2.88 -14.36 -0.99
CA LEU A 116 -3.99 -13.89 -0.16
C LEU A 116 -4.19 -14.81 1.06
N ILE A 117 -4.20 -14.22 2.26
CA ILE A 117 -4.39 -14.94 3.53
C ILE A 117 -5.58 -14.44 4.34
N GLY A 118 -6.17 -13.31 3.97
CA GLY A 118 -7.31 -12.76 4.68
C GLY A 118 -7.93 -11.56 3.99
N ARG A 119 -9.16 -11.24 4.42
CA ARG A 119 -9.91 -10.07 3.96
C ARG A 119 -10.75 -9.49 5.09
N ILE A 120 -10.87 -8.16 5.11
CA ILE A 120 -11.90 -7.46 5.86
C ILE A 120 -12.86 -6.87 4.84
N ARG A 121 -14.12 -7.33 4.86
CA ARG A 121 -15.15 -6.81 3.98
C ARG A 121 -15.78 -5.55 4.60
N LEU A 122 -15.81 -4.49 3.82
CA LEU A 122 -16.53 -3.26 4.15
C LEU A 122 -17.66 -3.05 3.14
N PRO A 123 -18.70 -2.29 3.50
CA PRO A 123 -19.78 -1.96 2.57
C PRO A 123 -19.34 -0.97 1.46
N GLU A 124 -18.12 -0.48 1.53
CA GLU A 124 -17.54 0.54 0.65
C GLU A 124 -16.03 0.34 0.46
N GLY A 125 -15.44 1.02 -0.53
CA GLY A 125 -14.01 0.95 -0.77
C GLY A 125 -13.19 1.53 0.38
N CYS A 126 -12.04 0.93 0.67
CA CYS A 126 -11.08 1.43 1.65
C CYS A 126 -9.90 2.07 0.90
N ALA A 127 -9.74 3.38 1.08
CA ALA A 127 -8.65 4.13 0.43
C ALA A 127 -7.33 4.02 1.18
N ASN A 128 -7.36 3.97 2.52
CA ASN A 128 -6.13 3.90 3.31
C ASN A 128 -6.40 3.21 4.65
N LEU A 129 -5.32 2.78 5.30
CA LEU A 129 -5.39 2.14 6.61
C LEU A 129 -4.13 2.41 7.42
N CYS A 130 -4.24 2.31 8.75
CA CYS A 130 -3.08 2.35 9.64
C CYS A 130 -3.29 1.47 10.86
N PHE A 131 -2.20 0.95 11.39
CA PHE A 131 -2.17 0.30 12.69
C PHE A 131 -1.94 1.34 13.78
N ALA A 132 -2.79 1.38 14.78
CA ALA A 132 -2.79 2.38 15.84
C ALA A 132 -2.94 1.76 17.24
N GLY A 133 -2.91 2.62 18.25
CA GLY A 133 -2.92 2.25 19.66
C GLY A 133 -1.52 1.93 20.18
N PRO A 134 -1.34 1.88 21.52
CA PRO A 134 -0.02 1.65 22.14
C PRO A 134 0.64 0.34 21.72
N LYS A 135 -0.15 -0.69 21.41
CA LYS A 135 0.32 -1.99 20.95
C LYS A 135 0.26 -2.13 19.43
N ARG A 136 -0.27 -1.12 18.69
CA ARG A 136 -0.52 -1.20 17.25
C ARG A 136 -1.38 -2.40 16.84
N ASP A 137 -2.36 -2.75 17.67
CA ASP A 137 -3.31 -3.84 17.49
C ASP A 137 -4.71 -3.36 17.10
N PHE A 138 -4.88 -2.06 16.84
CA PHE A 138 -6.07 -1.49 16.23
C PHE A 138 -5.78 -1.14 14.78
N LEU A 139 -6.63 -1.63 13.87
CA LEU A 139 -6.62 -1.23 12.48
C LEU A 139 -7.69 -0.16 12.25
N PHE A 140 -7.27 1.03 11.86
CA PHE A 140 -8.15 2.07 11.33
C PHE A 140 -8.18 1.99 9.82
N MET A 141 -9.37 2.07 9.24
CA MET A 141 -9.61 1.96 7.81
C MET A 141 -10.39 3.19 7.35
N ALA A 142 -9.75 4.03 6.54
CA ALA A 142 -10.37 5.20 5.93
C ALA A 142 -11.08 4.77 4.64
N ALA A 143 -12.37 4.61 4.72
CA ALA A 143 -13.20 4.22 3.60
C ALA A 143 -13.80 5.45 2.89
N THR A 144 -14.61 5.25 1.86
CA THR A 144 -15.12 6.33 1.01
C THR A 144 -15.93 7.38 1.78
N GLN A 145 -16.75 6.97 2.75
CA GLN A 145 -17.62 7.85 3.53
C GLN A 145 -17.44 7.68 5.04
N SER A 146 -16.78 6.61 5.49
CA SER A 146 -16.71 6.21 6.89
C SER A 146 -15.28 5.90 7.33
N ILE A 147 -15.06 5.96 8.65
CA ILE A 147 -13.86 5.42 9.28
C ILE A 147 -14.28 4.20 10.08
N TYR A 148 -13.67 3.06 9.79
CA TYR A 148 -13.87 1.83 10.52
C TYR A 148 -12.67 1.55 11.42
N MET A 149 -12.92 0.89 12.55
CA MET A 149 -11.91 0.45 13.47
C MET A 149 -12.14 -1.02 13.83
N LEU A 150 -11.08 -1.81 13.83
CA LEU A 150 -11.10 -3.20 14.23
C LEU A 150 -9.90 -3.50 15.15
N ARG A 151 -10.15 -4.16 16.27
CA ARG A 151 -9.07 -4.71 17.10
C ARG A 151 -8.63 -6.05 16.56
N LEU A 152 -7.32 -6.24 16.46
CA LEU A 152 -6.69 -7.42 15.88
C LEU A 152 -5.85 -8.17 16.92
N ASN A 153 -5.63 -9.46 16.68
CA ASN A 153 -4.68 -10.27 17.45
C ASN A 153 -3.25 -10.20 16.88
N ILE A 154 -3.01 -9.28 15.96
CA ILE A 154 -1.72 -9.02 15.33
C ILE A 154 -1.35 -7.55 15.52
N GLN A 155 -0.08 -7.22 15.27
CA GLN A 155 0.44 -5.87 15.44
C GLN A 155 1.04 -5.35 14.14
N GLY A 156 0.84 -4.06 13.87
CA GLY A 156 1.52 -3.37 12.80
C GLY A 156 3.03 -3.32 12.99
N ALA A 157 3.78 -3.31 11.89
CA ALA A 157 5.25 -3.35 11.89
C ALA A 157 5.87 -2.03 12.40
N ALA A 158 5.34 -0.89 11.97
CA ALA A 158 5.83 0.43 12.32
C ALA A 158 4.68 1.38 12.67
N PRO A 159 4.96 2.50 13.34
CA PRO A 159 4.02 3.60 13.39
C PRO A 159 3.65 4.00 11.96
N GLY A 160 2.37 4.21 11.72
CA GLY A 160 1.84 4.61 10.41
C GLY A 160 2.22 6.04 10.05
#